data_ecc56a545ad23f75d095988cc89f31ff
#
_entry.id   ecc56a545ad23f75d095988cc89f31ff
#
_cell.length_a   1.000
_cell.length_b   1.000
_cell.length_c   1.000
_cell.angle_alpha   90.00
_cell.angle_beta   90.00
_cell.angle_gamma   90.00
#
_symmetry.space_group_name_H-M   'P 1'
#
loop_
_entity.id
_entity.type
_entity.pdbx_description
1 polymer ?
#
loop_
_entity_poly.entity_id
_entity_poly.type
_entity_poly.pdbx_seq_one_letter_code
_entity_poly.pdbx_strand_id
1 'polypeptide(L)'
;MKKLLAVTIAAVMMTGLLAGCGAGETAAHDTTTEAPEETTAQENADAAQEDSEQADASAEGRTFTVGFDAEFPPYGYMDENGEYTGFDLELAAEVCSRNGWTLVKQPIDWDAKDMELSSGSIDCIWNGFTMNGREDQYTFTVPYVDNSQVFVVKADSGITSPADLAGKIVGVQKDSSALSALEGDAADLAATFAELTQFADYNTGFLNLDAGAVDAIAVDIGVADYQLESRGDGFVILDEKLATEQYGIGFKLGNTELKDQVEATLLEMAEDGTFMEIAKKYGLEDSVCLGK
;
A
#
# COMPACT_ATOMS: atom_id res chain seq x y z
N MET A 1 17.21 -18.30 -50.28
CA MET A 1 18.68 -18.23 -50.12
C MET A 1 18.95 -18.10 -48.62
N LYS A 2 19.51 -19.15 -48.06
CA LYS A 2 19.84 -19.30 -46.63
C LYS A 2 21.06 -18.49 -46.30
N LYS A 3 21.09 -17.79 -45.15
CA LYS A 3 22.33 -17.49 -44.43
C LYS A 3 22.08 -17.68 -42.95
N LEU A 4 22.56 -18.80 -42.43
CA LEU A 4 22.86 -19.03 -41.01
C LEU A 4 24.03 -18.13 -40.61
N LEU A 5 23.95 -17.53 -39.43
CA LEU A 5 25.11 -17.03 -38.75
C LEU A 5 25.12 -17.66 -37.31
N ALA A 6 26.08 -18.55 -37.14
CA ALA A 6 26.43 -19.12 -35.86
C ALA A 6 27.38 -18.15 -35.13
N VAL A 7 27.14 -17.89 -33.85
CA VAL A 7 28.10 -17.23 -32.96
C VAL A 7 28.42 -18.14 -31.79
N THR A 8 29.68 -18.41 -31.69
CA THR A 8 30.39 -19.33 -30.81
C THR A 8 30.49 -18.79 -29.37
N ILE A 9 30.25 -19.68 -28.45
CA ILE A 9 30.48 -19.51 -27.00
C ILE A 9 31.99 -19.64 -26.72
N ALA A 10 32.56 -18.70 -25.96
CA ALA A 10 33.87 -18.84 -25.36
C ALA A 10 33.73 -18.84 -23.83
N ALA A 11 33.97 -20.00 -23.23
CA ALA A 11 34.14 -20.21 -21.81
C ALA A 11 35.59 -19.87 -21.40
N VAL A 12 35.73 -19.09 -20.35
CA VAL A 12 37.01 -18.91 -19.65
C VAL A 12 36.84 -19.37 -18.20
N MET A 13 37.40 -20.53 -17.89
CA MET A 13 37.67 -20.97 -16.53
C MET A 13 38.98 -20.36 -16.06
N MET A 14 39.02 -19.83 -14.85
CA MET A 14 40.26 -19.60 -14.11
C MET A 14 40.09 -20.13 -12.69
N THR A 15 40.76 -21.23 -12.45
CA THR A 15 41.05 -21.88 -11.16
C THR A 15 42.26 -21.20 -10.51
N GLY A 16 42.18 -20.95 -9.20
CA GLY A 16 43.34 -20.53 -8.40
C GLY A 16 43.18 -20.98 -6.94
N LEU A 17 43.71 -22.15 -6.60
CA LEU A 17 43.99 -22.59 -5.23
C LEU A 17 45.24 -21.87 -4.71
N LEU A 18 45.24 -21.50 -3.43
CA LEU A 18 46.44 -21.62 -2.57
C LEU A 18 46.03 -21.63 -1.09
N ALA A 19 46.41 -22.71 -0.43
CA ALA A 19 46.33 -22.97 1.00
C ALA A 19 47.46 -22.28 1.76
N GLY A 20 47.23 -21.92 3.03
CA GLY A 20 48.28 -21.48 3.96
C GLY A 20 47.84 -21.69 5.40
N CYS A 21 48.27 -22.81 6.00
CA CYS A 21 48.21 -23.08 7.44
C CYS A 21 49.19 -22.24 8.23
N GLY A 22 48.86 -21.91 9.48
CA GLY A 22 49.80 -21.41 10.47
C GLY A 22 49.15 -21.38 11.87
N ALA A 23 49.38 -22.42 12.64
CA ALA A 23 49.10 -22.55 14.05
C ALA A 23 50.22 -21.93 14.90
N GLY A 24 49.88 -21.41 16.08
CA GLY A 24 50.87 -20.94 17.07
C GLY A 24 50.23 -20.51 18.36
N GLU A 25 50.47 -21.20 19.34
CA GLU A 25 50.01 -21.45 20.70
C GLU A 25 50.56 -20.43 21.74
N THR A 26 49.77 -20.25 22.80
CA THR A 26 50.08 -20.01 24.24
C THR A 26 50.93 -18.82 24.69
N ALA A 27 50.46 -18.06 25.63
CA ALA A 27 50.81 -18.11 27.07
C ALA A 27 50.12 -17.00 27.87
N ALA A 28 49.55 -17.41 28.98
CA ALA A 28 49.07 -16.61 30.09
C ALA A 28 50.24 -15.94 30.84
N HIS A 29 50.00 -14.77 31.42
CA HIS A 29 50.64 -14.40 32.67
C HIS A 29 49.76 -13.46 33.51
N ASP A 30 49.56 -13.89 34.68
CA ASP A 30 48.90 -13.33 35.86
C ASP A 30 49.80 -12.25 36.50
N THR A 31 49.26 -11.25 37.19
CA THR A 31 49.62 -10.73 38.49
C THR A 31 49.00 -9.33 38.71
N THR A 32 47.96 -9.27 39.53
CA THR A 32 47.91 -8.78 40.96
C THR A 32 48.11 -7.26 41.18
N THR A 33 47.06 -6.67 41.84
CA THR A 33 47.07 -5.81 43.04
C THR A 33 47.47 -4.34 42.86
N GLU A 34 46.59 -3.41 43.11
CA GLU A 34 46.35 -2.65 44.35
C GLU A 34 45.38 -1.49 44.12
N ALA A 35 44.36 -1.40 44.93
CA ALA A 35 43.75 -0.14 45.33
C ALA A 35 44.45 0.32 46.62
N PRO A 36 44.43 1.57 47.10
CA PRO A 36 43.22 2.32 47.46
C PRO A 36 43.35 3.86 47.24
N GLU A 37 42.37 4.64 47.35
CA GLU A 37 41.92 5.48 48.47
C GLU A 37 40.82 6.46 48.09
N GLU A 38 39.85 6.53 48.98
CA GLU A 38 38.76 7.50 49.03
C GLU A 38 39.26 8.95 49.16
N THR A 39 38.52 9.86 48.50
CA THR A 39 38.33 11.18 49.04
C THR A 39 36.92 11.69 48.67
N THR A 40 36.15 11.85 49.70
CA THR A 40 34.86 12.52 49.79
C THR A 40 34.96 13.99 49.47
N ALA A 41 34.00 14.53 48.68
CA ALA A 41 33.37 15.83 48.92
C ALA A 41 32.20 16.09 47.93
N GLN A 42 31.03 16.00 48.47
CA GLN A 42 29.96 17.01 48.57
C GLN A 42 29.36 17.59 47.29
N GLU A 43 28.09 17.19 47.15
CA GLU A 43 26.90 17.99 46.79
C GLU A 43 27.07 19.20 45.88
N ASN A 44 26.43 19.06 44.67
CA ASN A 44 25.42 20.06 44.33
C ASN A 44 24.40 19.39 43.41
N ALA A 45 23.18 19.24 43.91
CA ALA A 45 22.01 18.97 43.18
C ALA A 45 21.68 20.23 42.34
N ASP A 46 21.82 20.11 41.01
CA ASP A 46 21.10 21.00 40.12
C ASP A 46 20.30 20.08 39.17
N ALA A 47 19.01 20.04 39.45
CA ALA A 47 18.01 19.38 38.64
C ALA A 47 17.90 20.15 37.32
N ALA A 48 18.64 19.70 36.30
CA ALA A 48 18.27 20.01 34.93
C ALA A 48 16.99 19.22 34.61
N GLN A 49 15.86 19.90 34.77
CA GLN A 49 14.64 19.56 34.01
C GLN A 49 15.03 19.60 32.54
N GLU A 50 15.19 18.43 31.96
CA GLU A 50 14.98 18.29 30.53
C GLU A 50 13.49 18.56 30.27
N ASP A 51 13.23 19.84 30.03
CA ASP A 51 12.02 20.32 29.38
C ASP A 51 11.99 19.62 28.02
N SER A 52 11.20 18.57 27.93
CA SER A 52 10.77 18.05 26.65
C SER A 52 9.92 19.15 26.04
N GLU A 53 10.57 20.07 25.32
CA GLU A 53 9.92 20.84 24.28
C GLU A 53 9.34 19.85 23.29
N GLN A 54 8.13 19.42 23.61
CA GLN A 54 7.18 18.92 22.66
C GLN A 54 6.94 20.10 21.74
N ALA A 55 7.67 20.12 20.63
CA ALA A 55 7.50 21.10 19.60
C ALA A 55 6.03 21.04 19.19
N ASP A 56 5.28 22.03 19.64
CA ASP A 56 4.06 22.47 19.04
C ASP A 56 4.45 22.86 17.59
N ALA A 57 4.43 21.88 16.70
CA ALA A 57 4.53 22.07 15.29
C ALA A 57 3.22 22.73 14.89
N SER A 58 3.17 24.06 15.07
CA SER A 58 2.17 24.93 14.43
C SER A 58 2.10 24.52 12.98
N ALA A 59 0.91 24.11 12.53
CA ALA A 59 0.63 23.38 11.30
C ALA A 59 1.07 24.05 10.00
N GLU A 60 1.48 25.29 10.00
CA GLU A 60 1.92 26.02 8.81
C GLU A 60 3.31 25.54 8.34
N GLY A 61 3.35 25.01 7.10
CA GLY A 61 4.60 24.61 6.44
C GLY A 61 5.01 23.15 6.64
N ARG A 62 4.17 22.31 7.26
CA ARG A 62 4.41 20.87 7.37
C ARG A 62 4.49 20.23 5.99
N THR A 63 5.41 19.29 5.79
CA THR A 63 5.35 18.35 4.67
C THR A 63 4.45 17.18 5.06
N PHE A 64 3.47 16.85 4.21
CA PHE A 64 2.58 15.72 4.39
C PHE A 64 2.77 14.74 3.23
N THR A 65 3.30 13.55 3.53
CA THR A 65 3.65 12.55 2.53
C THR A 65 2.60 11.45 2.49
N VAL A 66 1.91 11.34 1.37
CA VAL A 66 0.89 10.33 1.10
C VAL A 66 1.49 9.18 0.33
N GLY A 67 1.44 7.97 0.90
CA GLY A 67 1.80 6.72 0.23
C GLY A 67 0.61 6.15 -0.55
N PHE A 68 0.83 5.77 -1.82
CA PHE A 68 -0.20 5.24 -2.69
C PHE A 68 0.39 4.33 -3.78
N ASP A 69 -0.43 3.39 -4.28
CA ASP A 69 -0.15 2.60 -5.49
C ASP A 69 -0.51 3.45 -6.72
N ALA A 70 0.49 3.73 -7.59
CA ALA A 70 0.30 4.56 -8.78
C ALA A 70 -0.40 3.83 -9.94
N GLU A 71 -0.78 2.58 -9.75
CA GLU A 71 -1.49 1.72 -10.72
C GLU A 71 -2.91 1.35 -10.24
N PHE A 72 -3.52 2.23 -9.40
CA PHE A 72 -4.82 2.01 -8.74
C PHE A 72 -5.86 3.12 -9.08
N PRO A 73 -6.16 3.34 -10.39
CA PRO A 73 -7.21 4.28 -10.77
C PRO A 73 -8.60 3.79 -10.32
N PRO A 74 -9.54 4.69 -9.98
CA PRO A 74 -9.47 6.13 -10.05
C PRO A 74 -8.90 6.81 -8.80
N TYR A 75 -8.42 6.07 -7.80
CA TYR A 75 -8.00 6.58 -6.48
C TYR A 75 -6.61 7.23 -6.51
N GLY A 76 -5.60 6.54 -7.07
CA GLY A 76 -4.24 7.04 -7.26
C GLY A 76 -3.60 6.44 -8.50
N TYR A 77 -3.14 7.28 -9.41
CA TYR A 77 -2.51 6.82 -10.66
C TYR A 77 -1.69 7.91 -11.33
N MET A 78 -0.91 7.51 -12.34
CA MET A 78 -0.20 8.45 -13.20
C MET A 78 -1.04 8.75 -14.44
N ASP A 79 -1.27 10.04 -14.71
CA ASP A 79 -2.01 10.48 -15.89
C ASP A 79 -1.15 10.45 -17.18
N GLU A 80 -1.76 10.79 -18.32
CA GLU A 80 -1.09 10.83 -19.63
C GLU A 80 0.06 11.87 -19.71
N ASN A 81 0.10 12.84 -18.79
CA ASN A 81 1.13 13.86 -18.72
C ASN A 81 2.30 13.42 -17.82
N GLY A 82 2.20 12.26 -17.16
CA GLY A 82 3.17 11.76 -16.21
C GLY A 82 3.02 12.36 -14.80
N GLU A 83 1.86 12.94 -14.49
CA GLU A 83 1.57 13.52 -13.19
C GLU A 83 0.71 12.56 -12.35
N TYR A 84 1.01 12.47 -11.05
CA TYR A 84 0.21 11.67 -10.12
C TYR A 84 -1.09 12.38 -9.81
N THR A 85 -2.20 11.69 -10.05
CA THR A 85 -3.57 12.17 -9.87
C THR A 85 -4.48 11.06 -9.33
N GLY A 86 -5.76 11.37 -9.11
CA GLY A 86 -6.76 10.44 -8.62
C GLY A 86 -7.59 11.05 -7.51
N PHE A 87 -8.71 10.41 -7.20
CA PHE A 87 -9.67 10.86 -6.21
C PHE A 87 -9.01 11.15 -4.85
N ASP A 88 -8.26 10.18 -4.33
CA ASP A 88 -7.61 10.28 -3.03
C ASP A 88 -6.49 11.33 -3.01
N LEU A 89 -5.74 11.43 -4.11
CA LEU A 89 -4.67 12.42 -4.23
C LEU A 89 -5.18 13.85 -4.38
N GLU A 90 -6.38 14.04 -4.97
CA GLU A 90 -7.01 15.36 -5.00
C GLU A 90 -7.61 15.76 -3.65
N LEU A 91 -8.22 14.80 -2.93
CA LEU A 91 -8.63 15.02 -1.55
C LEU A 91 -7.43 15.40 -0.67
N ALA A 92 -6.31 14.69 -0.80
CA ALA A 92 -5.09 15.00 -0.06
C ALA A 92 -4.53 16.38 -0.40
N ALA A 93 -4.60 16.79 -1.67
CA ALA A 93 -4.16 18.13 -2.10
C ALA A 93 -5.02 19.22 -1.47
N GLU A 94 -6.33 19.04 -1.42
CA GLU A 94 -7.25 20.01 -0.80
C GLU A 94 -7.05 20.06 0.73
N VAL A 95 -6.87 18.88 1.39
CA VAL A 95 -6.54 18.82 2.82
C VAL A 95 -5.26 19.59 3.11
N CYS A 96 -4.21 19.38 2.32
CA CYS A 96 -2.94 20.10 2.49
C CYS A 96 -3.12 21.60 2.26
N SER A 97 -3.88 22.01 1.24
CA SER A 97 -4.17 23.40 0.94
C SER A 97 -4.84 24.12 2.11
N ARG A 98 -5.87 23.51 2.72
CA ARG A 98 -6.60 24.07 3.86
C ARG A 98 -5.75 24.18 5.12
N ASN A 99 -4.86 23.23 5.33
CA ASN A 99 -3.97 23.19 6.50
C ASN A 99 -2.65 23.96 6.31
N GLY A 100 -2.39 24.54 5.13
CA GLY A 100 -1.12 25.20 4.84
C GLY A 100 0.07 24.24 4.75
N TRP A 101 -0.17 22.98 4.41
CA TRP A 101 0.85 21.94 4.29
C TRP A 101 1.37 21.81 2.86
N THR A 102 2.57 21.24 2.72
CA THR A 102 3.13 20.85 1.42
C THR A 102 2.87 19.36 1.19
N LEU A 103 2.06 19.03 0.17
CA LEU A 103 1.80 17.64 -0.22
C LEU A 103 3.00 17.04 -0.94
N VAL A 104 3.40 15.84 -0.51
CA VAL A 104 4.29 14.95 -1.25
C VAL A 104 3.51 13.69 -1.61
N LYS A 105 3.37 13.42 -2.89
CA LYS A 105 2.75 12.20 -3.42
C LYS A 105 3.85 11.16 -3.61
N GLN A 106 3.87 10.13 -2.76
CA GLN A 106 4.91 9.11 -2.74
C GLN A 106 4.35 7.79 -3.30
N PRO A 107 4.66 7.42 -4.55
CA PRO A 107 4.30 6.10 -5.05
C PRO A 107 5.08 5.03 -4.30
N ILE A 108 4.39 3.96 -3.93
CA ILE A 108 4.96 2.81 -3.21
C ILE A 108 4.55 1.50 -3.88
N ASP A 109 5.35 0.45 -3.69
CA ASP A 109 4.89 -0.90 -3.95
C ASP A 109 3.87 -1.27 -2.86
N TRP A 110 2.71 -1.81 -3.26
CA TRP A 110 1.60 -2.02 -2.31
C TRP A 110 1.96 -2.97 -1.16
N ASP A 111 2.73 -4.00 -1.42
CA ASP A 111 3.21 -4.93 -0.41
C ASP A 111 4.32 -4.36 0.51
N ALA A 112 4.81 -3.14 0.24
CA ALA A 112 5.74 -2.42 1.09
C ALA A 112 5.09 -1.37 2.01
N LYS A 113 3.76 -1.14 1.91
CA LYS A 113 3.04 -0.05 2.60
C LYS A 113 3.29 0.00 4.12
N ASP A 114 3.35 -1.16 4.77
CA ASP A 114 3.56 -1.24 6.22
C ASP A 114 4.96 -0.81 6.62
N MET A 115 5.95 -1.18 5.83
CA MET A 115 7.34 -0.79 6.05
C MET A 115 7.50 0.72 5.83
N GLU A 116 6.93 1.27 4.75
CA GLU A 116 6.99 2.70 4.44
C GLU A 116 6.31 3.54 5.52
N LEU A 117 5.14 3.11 6.02
CA LEU A 117 4.42 3.79 7.08
C LEU A 117 5.16 3.67 8.43
N SER A 118 5.65 2.48 8.78
CA SER A 118 6.33 2.24 10.05
C SER A 118 7.66 2.97 10.16
N SER A 119 8.41 3.10 9.05
CA SER A 119 9.68 3.84 8.97
C SER A 119 9.48 5.35 9.00
N GLY A 120 8.27 5.85 8.69
CA GLY A 120 7.98 7.27 8.55
C GLY A 120 8.40 7.85 7.20
N SER A 121 8.64 7.01 6.18
CA SER A 121 8.83 7.46 4.79
C SER A 121 7.56 8.09 4.23
N ILE A 122 6.40 7.63 4.72
CA ILE A 122 5.08 8.20 4.44
C ILE A 122 4.37 8.52 5.76
N ASP A 123 3.52 9.55 5.75
CA ASP A 123 2.70 9.95 6.91
C ASP A 123 1.41 9.14 7.01
N CYS A 124 0.86 8.73 5.87
CA CYS A 124 -0.35 7.91 5.78
C CYS A 124 -0.37 7.07 4.50
N ILE A 125 -1.23 6.05 4.51
CA ILE A 125 -1.65 5.29 3.33
C ILE A 125 -3.02 5.87 2.93
N TRP A 126 -3.11 6.44 1.72
CA TRP A 126 -4.34 7.03 1.21
C TRP A 126 -4.52 6.64 -0.26
N ASN A 127 -5.20 5.51 -0.48
CA ASN A 127 -5.32 4.90 -1.80
C ASN A 127 -6.41 3.82 -1.83
N GLY A 128 -7.67 4.18 -1.56
CA GLY A 128 -8.72 3.19 -1.45
C GLY A 128 -8.38 2.13 -0.40
N PHE A 129 -7.96 2.56 0.78
CA PHE A 129 -7.39 1.66 1.77
C PHE A 129 -8.46 1.08 2.68
N THR A 130 -8.76 -0.22 2.49
CA THR A 130 -9.74 -0.96 3.27
C THR A 130 -9.38 -0.97 4.75
N MET A 131 -10.31 -0.50 5.58
CA MET A 131 -10.13 -0.47 7.03
C MET A 131 -10.62 -1.75 7.73
N ASN A 132 -11.60 -2.44 7.16
CA ASN A 132 -12.17 -3.65 7.74
C ASN A 132 -11.12 -4.75 7.95
N GLY A 133 -11.03 -5.24 9.20
CA GLY A 133 -10.06 -6.26 9.60
C GLY A 133 -8.63 -5.76 9.81
N ARG A 134 -8.40 -4.44 9.75
CA ARG A 134 -7.09 -3.79 9.95
C ARG A 134 -7.12 -2.75 11.07
N GLU A 135 -8.21 -2.65 11.82
CA GLU A 135 -8.43 -1.62 12.83
C GLU A 135 -7.45 -1.71 14.02
N ASP A 136 -6.87 -2.87 14.24
CA ASP A 136 -5.85 -3.11 15.27
C ASP A 136 -4.40 -2.86 14.78
N GLN A 137 -4.21 -2.64 13.48
CA GLN A 137 -2.89 -2.44 12.86
C GLN A 137 -2.62 -0.96 12.55
N TYR A 138 -3.68 -0.17 12.31
CA TYR A 138 -3.59 1.22 11.90
C TYR A 138 -4.51 2.11 12.74
N THR A 139 -4.22 3.40 12.74
CA THR A 139 -5.17 4.43 13.17
C THR A 139 -5.87 4.97 11.94
N PHE A 140 -7.16 4.65 11.78
CA PHE A 140 -7.94 5.08 10.63
C PHE A 140 -8.76 6.34 10.91
N THR A 141 -9.02 7.12 9.85
CA THR A 141 -10.12 8.11 9.85
C THR A 141 -11.47 7.40 9.91
N VAL A 142 -12.55 8.16 10.05
CA VAL A 142 -13.89 7.68 9.71
C VAL A 142 -13.92 7.20 8.25
N PRO A 143 -14.80 6.23 7.88
CA PRO A 143 -14.90 5.78 6.50
C PRO A 143 -15.38 6.92 5.58
N TYR A 144 -14.83 6.94 4.35
CA TYR A 144 -15.20 7.95 3.36
C TYR A 144 -15.74 7.37 2.05
N VAL A 145 -15.51 6.07 1.78
CA VAL A 145 -16.03 5.33 0.61
C VAL A 145 -16.54 3.97 1.05
N ASP A 146 -17.75 3.60 0.60
CA ASP A 146 -18.24 2.23 0.63
C ASP A 146 -17.69 1.48 -0.60
N ASN A 147 -17.05 0.33 -0.40
CA ASN A 147 -16.44 -0.48 -1.44
C ASN A 147 -16.93 -1.92 -1.43
N SER A 148 -16.65 -2.63 -2.51
CA SER A 148 -16.87 -4.07 -2.59
C SER A 148 -15.74 -4.70 -3.40
N GLN A 149 -15.32 -5.90 -2.99
CA GLN A 149 -14.48 -6.75 -3.79
C GLN A 149 -15.36 -7.56 -4.75
N VAL A 150 -14.99 -7.59 -6.02
CA VAL A 150 -15.73 -8.24 -7.10
C VAL A 150 -14.80 -9.10 -7.96
N PHE A 151 -15.40 -9.95 -8.80
CA PHE A 151 -14.65 -10.65 -9.84
C PHE A 151 -14.92 -10.01 -11.19
N VAL A 152 -13.86 -9.77 -11.96
CA VAL A 152 -13.91 -9.36 -13.36
C VAL A 152 -13.47 -10.52 -14.23
N VAL A 153 -14.25 -10.80 -15.27
CA VAL A 153 -13.99 -11.87 -16.25
C VAL A 153 -14.13 -11.34 -17.69
N LYS A 154 -13.63 -12.08 -18.67
CA LYS A 154 -13.93 -11.77 -20.07
C LYS A 154 -15.41 -11.98 -20.37
N ALA A 155 -16.01 -11.07 -21.14
CA ALA A 155 -17.44 -11.12 -21.49
C ALA A 155 -17.83 -12.41 -22.23
N ASP A 156 -16.92 -13.01 -22.98
CA ASP A 156 -17.11 -14.25 -23.75
C ASP A 156 -16.64 -15.52 -23.01
N SER A 157 -16.21 -15.40 -21.73
CA SER A 157 -15.68 -16.54 -20.95
C SER A 157 -16.70 -17.61 -20.62
N GLY A 158 -17.99 -17.25 -20.59
CA GLY A 158 -19.07 -18.11 -20.09
C GLY A 158 -19.12 -18.25 -18.56
N ILE A 159 -18.29 -17.51 -17.83
CA ILE A 159 -18.29 -17.42 -16.36
C ILE A 159 -19.35 -16.39 -15.97
N THR A 160 -20.31 -16.78 -15.12
CA THR A 160 -21.44 -15.92 -14.73
C THR A 160 -21.61 -15.79 -13.23
N SER A 161 -20.88 -16.61 -12.46
CA SER A 161 -20.92 -16.61 -11.00
C SER A 161 -19.57 -17.01 -10.41
N PRO A 162 -19.25 -16.69 -9.15
CA PRO A 162 -18.04 -17.16 -8.49
C PRO A 162 -17.89 -18.70 -8.46
N ALA A 163 -19.00 -19.45 -8.46
CA ALA A 163 -18.97 -20.91 -8.51
C ALA A 163 -18.36 -21.45 -9.83
N ASP A 164 -18.48 -20.71 -10.93
CA ASP A 164 -17.90 -21.07 -12.23
C ASP A 164 -16.38 -20.91 -12.27
N LEU A 165 -15.78 -20.31 -11.24
CA LEU A 165 -14.33 -20.17 -11.07
C LEU A 165 -13.64 -21.45 -10.61
N ALA A 166 -14.40 -22.51 -10.28
CA ALA A 166 -13.85 -23.82 -9.95
C ALA A 166 -12.97 -24.36 -11.11
N GLY A 167 -11.72 -24.68 -10.80
CA GLY A 167 -10.72 -25.13 -11.78
C GLY A 167 -10.17 -24.02 -12.69
N LYS A 168 -10.42 -22.76 -12.40
CA LYS A 168 -9.94 -21.58 -13.12
C LYS A 168 -8.72 -20.97 -12.45
N ILE A 169 -7.95 -20.17 -13.20
CA ILE A 169 -6.86 -19.36 -12.69
C ILE A 169 -7.42 -17.99 -12.35
N VAL A 170 -7.34 -17.61 -11.07
CA VAL A 170 -7.81 -16.31 -10.58
C VAL A 170 -6.61 -15.44 -10.20
N GLY A 171 -6.60 -14.21 -10.69
CA GLY A 171 -5.59 -13.21 -10.38
C GLY A 171 -6.03 -12.28 -9.25
N VAL A 172 -5.10 -11.81 -8.45
CA VAL A 172 -5.34 -10.84 -7.37
C VAL A 172 -4.07 -10.04 -7.10
N GLN A 173 -4.20 -8.81 -6.61
CA GLN A 173 -3.03 -8.05 -6.18
C GLN A 173 -2.50 -8.60 -4.85
N LYS A 174 -1.18 -8.65 -4.71
CA LYS A 174 -0.51 -9.00 -3.45
C LYS A 174 -0.96 -8.08 -2.33
N ASP A 175 -1.14 -8.63 -1.15
CA ASP A 175 -1.44 -7.90 0.08
C ASP A 175 -2.67 -6.96 -0.01
N SER A 176 -3.59 -7.27 -0.96
CA SER A 176 -4.86 -6.59 -1.13
C SER A 176 -5.94 -7.13 -0.17
N SER A 177 -7.04 -6.39 -0.03
CA SER A 177 -8.22 -6.88 0.71
C SER A 177 -8.91 -8.02 -0.02
N ALA A 178 -8.90 -8.05 -1.36
CA ALA A 178 -9.37 -9.18 -2.14
C ALA A 178 -8.61 -10.47 -1.81
N LEU A 179 -7.27 -10.40 -1.71
CA LEU A 179 -6.45 -11.54 -1.30
C LEU A 179 -6.82 -11.98 0.13
N SER A 180 -6.93 -11.03 1.05
CA SER A 180 -7.32 -11.34 2.44
C SER A 180 -8.69 -12.01 2.54
N ALA A 181 -9.66 -11.58 1.73
CA ALA A 181 -10.98 -12.23 1.66
C ALA A 181 -10.89 -13.66 1.11
N LEU A 182 -10.07 -13.89 0.07
CA LEU A 182 -9.87 -15.22 -0.52
C LEU A 182 -9.06 -16.17 0.39
N GLU A 183 -8.22 -15.66 1.26
CA GLU A 183 -7.49 -16.44 2.26
C GLU A 183 -8.29 -16.62 3.57
N GLY A 184 -9.32 -15.81 3.78
CA GLY A 184 -10.18 -15.80 4.97
C GLY A 184 -11.59 -16.33 4.71
N ASP A 185 -12.58 -15.44 4.69
CA ASP A 185 -14.01 -15.78 4.63
C ASP A 185 -14.41 -16.52 3.34
N ALA A 186 -13.70 -16.31 2.23
CA ALA A 186 -13.92 -16.98 0.96
C ALA A 186 -12.89 -18.08 0.65
N ALA A 187 -12.15 -18.60 1.66
CA ALA A 187 -11.13 -19.62 1.48
C ALA A 187 -11.68 -20.93 0.87
N ASP A 188 -12.93 -21.30 1.17
CA ASP A 188 -13.59 -22.47 0.57
C ASP A 188 -13.81 -22.28 -0.94
N LEU A 189 -14.14 -21.07 -1.39
CA LEU A 189 -14.24 -20.73 -2.80
C LEU A 189 -12.85 -20.75 -3.45
N ALA A 190 -11.87 -20.10 -2.84
CA ALA A 190 -10.49 -20.05 -3.33
C ALA A 190 -9.87 -21.45 -3.48
N ALA A 191 -10.18 -22.38 -2.58
CA ALA A 191 -9.75 -23.77 -2.65
C ALA A 191 -10.28 -24.54 -3.86
N THR A 192 -11.31 -24.03 -4.56
CA THR A 192 -11.84 -24.61 -5.80
C THR A 192 -11.06 -24.16 -7.04
N PHE A 193 -10.28 -23.08 -6.97
CA PHE A 193 -9.51 -22.56 -8.08
C PHE A 193 -8.39 -23.53 -8.49
N ALA A 194 -8.03 -23.52 -9.77
CA ALA A 194 -6.83 -24.24 -10.21
C ALA A 194 -5.57 -23.57 -9.67
N GLU A 195 -5.57 -22.21 -9.63
CA GLU A 195 -4.46 -21.41 -9.14
C GLU A 195 -4.99 -20.03 -8.71
N LEU A 196 -4.42 -19.48 -7.64
CA LEU A 196 -4.56 -18.08 -7.23
C LEU A 196 -3.23 -17.37 -7.51
N THR A 197 -3.18 -16.62 -8.61
CA THR A 197 -1.98 -15.91 -9.08
C THR A 197 -1.94 -14.50 -8.48
N GLN A 198 -0.81 -14.12 -7.87
CA GLN A 198 -0.65 -12.80 -7.28
C GLN A 198 0.15 -11.88 -8.19
N PHE A 199 -0.32 -10.66 -8.39
CA PHE A 199 0.35 -9.60 -9.16
C PHE A 199 0.80 -8.46 -8.24
N ALA A 200 1.78 -7.67 -8.69
CA ALA A 200 2.20 -6.48 -7.97
C ALA A 200 1.13 -5.37 -8.04
N ASP A 201 0.46 -5.25 -9.18
CA ASP A 201 -0.54 -4.21 -9.48
C ASP A 201 -1.67 -4.76 -10.35
N TYR A 202 -2.80 -4.03 -10.38
CA TYR A 202 -3.97 -4.44 -11.16
C TYR A 202 -3.83 -4.20 -12.66
N ASN A 203 -3.02 -3.24 -13.13
CA ASN A 203 -2.79 -3.09 -14.57
C ASN A 203 -2.14 -4.35 -15.14
N THR A 204 -1.15 -4.91 -14.45
CA THR A 204 -0.55 -6.21 -14.76
C THR A 204 -1.59 -7.31 -14.71
N GLY A 205 -2.47 -7.33 -13.70
CA GLY A 205 -3.57 -8.28 -13.60
C GLY A 205 -4.49 -8.24 -14.83
N PHE A 206 -5.00 -7.05 -15.20
CA PHE A 206 -5.87 -6.87 -16.35
C PHE A 206 -5.20 -7.22 -17.68
N LEU A 207 -3.90 -6.95 -17.85
CA LEU A 207 -3.14 -7.39 -19.01
C LEU A 207 -3.09 -8.93 -19.12
N ASN A 208 -2.94 -9.63 -17.98
CA ASN A 208 -2.96 -11.09 -17.93
C ASN A 208 -4.36 -11.65 -18.20
N LEU A 209 -5.42 -10.99 -17.71
CA LEU A 209 -6.81 -11.36 -18.04
C LEU A 209 -7.08 -11.19 -19.53
N ASP A 210 -6.65 -10.08 -20.13
CA ASP A 210 -6.80 -9.83 -21.57
C ASP A 210 -6.04 -10.84 -22.41
N ALA A 211 -4.84 -11.20 -22.02
CA ALA A 211 -4.03 -12.24 -22.66
C ALA A 211 -4.58 -13.67 -22.44
N GLY A 212 -5.51 -13.88 -21.51
CA GLY A 212 -6.04 -15.20 -21.14
C GLY A 212 -5.06 -16.03 -20.30
N ALA A 213 -4.10 -15.39 -19.64
CA ALA A 213 -3.20 -16.04 -18.70
C ALA A 213 -3.88 -16.29 -17.34
N VAL A 214 -4.90 -15.50 -17.02
CA VAL A 214 -5.86 -15.75 -15.93
C VAL A 214 -7.27 -15.73 -16.48
N ASP A 215 -8.21 -16.39 -15.82
CA ASP A 215 -9.62 -16.49 -16.23
C ASP A 215 -10.47 -15.38 -15.57
N ALA A 216 -10.06 -14.90 -14.40
CA ALA A 216 -10.73 -13.86 -13.63
C ALA A 216 -9.71 -13.04 -12.82
N ILE A 217 -10.13 -11.85 -12.36
CA ILE A 217 -9.41 -11.01 -11.39
C ILE A 217 -10.37 -10.69 -10.25
N ALA A 218 -9.90 -10.86 -9.01
CA ALA A 218 -10.56 -10.34 -7.82
C ALA A 218 -10.01 -8.93 -7.54
N VAL A 219 -10.89 -7.92 -7.47
CA VAL A 219 -10.52 -6.50 -7.47
C VAL A 219 -11.60 -5.63 -6.84
N ASP A 220 -11.23 -4.43 -6.43
CA ASP A 220 -12.13 -3.38 -5.96
C ASP A 220 -13.07 -2.90 -7.06
N ILE A 221 -14.37 -2.73 -6.73
CA ILE A 221 -15.39 -2.39 -7.74
C ILE A 221 -15.09 -1.06 -8.44
N GLY A 222 -14.60 -0.04 -7.72
CA GLY A 222 -14.25 1.25 -8.33
C GLY A 222 -13.10 1.14 -9.33
N VAL A 223 -12.11 0.26 -9.06
CA VAL A 223 -11.02 -0.04 -10.00
C VAL A 223 -11.56 -0.84 -11.20
N ALA A 224 -12.44 -1.82 -10.95
CA ALA A 224 -13.08 -2.58 -12.02
C ALA A 224 -13.87 -1.68 -12.98
N ASP A 225 -14.72 -0.80 -12.44
CA ASP A 225 -15.52 0.14 -13.24
C ASP A 225 -14.64 1.03 -14.11
N TYR A 226 -13.59 1.63 -13.53
CA TYR A 226 -12.63 2.46 -14.28
C TYR A 226 -11.93 1.67 -15.39
N GLN A 227 -11.49 0.45 -15.11
CA GLN A 227 -10.82 -0.40 -16.10
C GLN A 227 -11.77 -0.82 -17.25
N LEU A 228 -13.03 -1.13 -16.94
CA LEU A 228 -14.03 -1.48 -17.93
C LEU A 228 -14.38 -0.29 -18.82
N GLU A 229 -14.52 0.90 -18.24
CA GLU A 229 -14.77 2.12 -19.01
C GLU A 229 -13.64 2.38 -20.02
N SER A 230 -12.40 2.22 -19.61
CA SER A 230 -11.22 2.46 -20.46
C SER A 230 -10.97 1.36 -21.50
N ARG A 231 -11.33 0.09 -21.20
CA ARG A 231 -11.06 -1.08 -22.06
C ARG A 231 -12.26 -1.50 -22.93
N GLY A 232 -13.47 -0.96 -22.66
CA GLY A 232 -14.70 -1.26 -23.40
C GLY A 232 -15.31 -2.63 -23.05
N ASP A 233 -16.20 -3.12 -23.94
CA ASP A 233 -17.13 -4.23 -23.69
C ASP A 233 -16.46 -5.63 -23.61
N GLY A 234 -15.13 -5.71 -23.52
CA GLY A 234 -14.40 -6.99 -23.47
C GLY A 234 -14.48 -7.73 -22.14
N PHE A 235 -14.90 -7.05 -21.07
CA PHE A 235 -14.92 -7.56 -19.71
C PHE A 235 -16.26 -7.30 -19.04
N VAL A 236 -16.58 -8.10 -18.01
CA VAL A 236 -17.77 -7.93 -17.19
C VAL A 236 -17.43 -8.15 -15.70
N ILE A 237 -18.09 -7.42 -14.85
CA ILE A 237 -18.08 -7.63 -13.41
C ILE A 237 -19.16 -8.66 -13.07
N LEU A 238 -18.85 -9.67 -12.26
CA LEU A 238 -19.86 -10.61 -11.77
C LEU A 238 -20.76 -9.91 -10.74
N ASP A 239 -22.06 -10.20 -10.80
CA ASP A 239 -23.07 -9.59 -9.90
C ASP A 239 -22.83 -9.91 -8.42
N GLU A 240 -22.35 -11.13 -8.13
CA GLU A 240 -22.10 -11.59 -6.77
C GLU A 240 -20.76 -11.04 -6.26
N LYS A 241 -20.83 -10.30 -5.15
CA LYS A 241 -19.66 -9.68 -4.52
C LYS A 241 -18.87 -10.70 -3.70
N LEU A 242 -17.54 -10.59 -3.76
CA LEU A 242 -16.64 -11.37 -2.91
C LEU A 242 -16.69 -10.86 -1.45
N ALA A 243 -16.68 -9.55 -1.25
CA ALA A 243 -16.75 -8.90 0.06
C ALA A 243 -17.34 -7.48 -0.06
N THR A 244 -17.83 -6.94 1.06
CA THR A 244 -18.20 -5.53 1.22
C THR A 244 -17.33 -4.92 2.29
N GLU A 245 -16.86 -3.71 2.08
CA GLU A 245 -15.88 -3.06 2.94
C GLU A 245 -15.97 -1.54 2.86
N GLN A 246 -15.18 -0.85 3.67
CA GLN A 246 -15.09 0.60 3.67
C GLN A 246 -13.64 1.06 3.60
N TYR A 247 -13.40 2.17 2.92
CA TYR A 247 -12.10 2.82 2.89
C TYR A 247 -11.98 3.90 3.96
N GLY A 248 -10.81 3.90 4.61
CA GLY A 248 -10.35 4.95 5.49
C GLY A 248 -8.93 5.35 5.13
N ILE A 249 -8.46 6.48 5.64
CA ILE A 249 -7.06 6.87 5.54
C ILE A 249 -6.32 6.20 6.69
N GLY A 250 -5.30 5.41 6.37
CA GLY A 250 -4.53 4.65 7.36
C GLY A 250 -3.29 5.40 7.82
N PHE A 251 -3.18 5.64 9.12
CA PHE A 251 -2.00 6.22 9.77
C PHE A 251 -1.29 5.17 10.61
N LYS A 252 -0.03 5.43 10.95
CA LYS A 252 0.70 4.60 11.91
C LYS A 252 -0.11 4.47 13.21
N LEU A 253 -0.20 3.23 13.71
CA LEU A 253 -0.98 2.95 14.92
C LEU A 253 -0.58 3.89 16.08
N GLY A 254 -1.56 4.57 16.65
CA GLY A 254 -1.41 5.55 17.70
C GLY A 254 -1.17 6.99 17.25
N ASN A 255 -1.01 7.25 15.95
CA ASN A 255 -0.88 8.61 15.40
C ASN A 255 -2.27 9.29 15.26
N THR A 256 -2.91 9.53 16.40
CA THR A 256 -4.27 10.11 16.46
C THR A 256 -4.28 11.59 16.13
N GLU A 257 -3.24 12.34 16.50
CA GLU A 257 -3.20 13.78 16.30
C GLU A 257 -3.26 14.15 14.81
N LEU A 258 -2.39 13.56 13.99
CA LEU A 258 -2.39 13.82 12.56
C LEU A 258 -3.65 13.29 11.89
N LYS A 259 -4.14 12.11 12.30
CA LYS A 259 -5.39 11.53 11.85
C LYS A 259 -6.56 12.50 12.13
N ASP A 260 -6.65 13.04 13.34
CA ASP A 260 -7.73 13.97 13.73
C ASP A 260 -7.70 15.27 12.93
N GLN A 261 -6.51 15.81 12.60
CA GLN A 261 -6.36 16.99 11.76
C GLN A 261 -6.86 16.74 10.32
N VAL A 262 -6.45 15.62 9.71
CA VAL A 262 -6.88 15.23 8.36
C VAL A 262 -8.38 14.98 8.32
N GLU A 263 -8.91 14.23 9.30
CA GLU A 263 -10.33 13.89 9.41
C GLU A 263 -11.20 15.13 9.58
N ALA A 264 -10.79 16.07 10.44
CA ALA A 264 -11.52 17.32 10.63
C ALA A 264 -11.65 18.10 9.31
N THR A 265 -10.56 18.20 8.55
CA THR A 265 -10.58 18.89 7.26
C THR A 265 -11.43 18.14 6.21
N LEU A 266 -11.42 16.81 6.20
CA LEU A 266 -12.30 16.01 5.33
C LEU A 266 -13.78 16.25 5.66
N LEU A 267 -14.12 16.34 6.94
CA LEU A 267 -15.50 16.62 7.37
C LEU A 267 -15.94 18.03 6.96
N GLU A 268 -15.04 19.03 7.07
CA GLU A 268 -15.30 20.39 6.53
C GLU A 268 -15.55 20.35 5.01
N MET A 269 -14.75 19.58 4.26
CA MET A 269 -14.93 19.40 2.81
C MET A 269 -16.26 18.71 2.47
N ALA A 270 -16.73 17.80 3.33
CA ALA A 270 -18.05 17.18 3.17
C ALA A 270 -19.18 18.18 3.43
N GLU A 271 -19.04 19.03 4.45
CA GLU A 271 -20.03 20.07 4.80
C GLU A 271 -20.15 21.16 3.74
N ASP A 272 -19.05 21.64 3.15
CA ASP A 272 -19.06 22.69 2.14
C ASP A 272 -19.27 22.19 0.70
N GLY A 273 -19.30 20.87 0.51
CA GLY A 273 -19.55 20.20 -0.77
C GLY A 273 -18.33 19.91 -1.63
N THR A 274 -17.13 20.39 -1.25
CA THR A 274 -15.89 20.16 -2.01
C THR A 274 -15.57 18.68 -2.17
N PHE A 275 -15.79 17.88 -1.10
CA PHE A 275 -15.61 16.43 -1.16
C PHE A 275 -16.47 15.77 -2.25
N MET A 276 -17.75 16.14 -2.32
CA MET A 276 -18.67 15.63 -3.33
C MET A 276 -18.36 16.14 -4.74
N GLU A 277 -17.83 17.35 -4.90
CA GLU A 277 -17.39 17.86 -6.21
C GLU A 277 -16.22 17.05 -6.74
N ILE A 278 -15.24 16.72 -5.88
CA ILE A 278 -14.12 15.85 -6.24
C ILE A 278 -14.63 14.43 -6.55
N ALA A 279 -15.54 13.86 -5.74
CA ALA A 279 -16.11 12.54 -5.99
C ALA A 279 -16.78 12.44 -7.38
N LYS A 280 -17.57 13.44 -7.77
CA LYS A 280 -18.22 13.51 -9.08
C LYS A 280 -17.24 13.58 -10.24
N LYS A 281 -16.09 14.22 -10.05
CA LYS A 281 -15.04 14.29 -11.08
C LYS A 281 -14.52 12.91 -11.46
N TYR A 282 -14.54 11.96 -10.51
CA TYR A 282 -14.06 10.60 -10.66
C TYR A 282 -15.17 9.56 -10.79
N GLY A 283 -16.46 9.98 -10.87
CA GLY A 283 -17.61 9.07 -10.97
C GLY A 283 -17.87 8.25 -9.71
N LEU A 284 -17.46 8.75 -8.53
CA LEU A 284 -17.54 8.05 -7.25
C LEU A 284 -18.66 8.60 -6.33
N GLU A 285 -19.53 9.49 -6.83
CA GLU A 285 -20.57 10.15 -6.02
C GLU A 285 -21.55 9.18 -5.32
N ASP A 286 -21.79 8.02 -5.94
CA ASP A 286 -22.66 6.98 -5.37
C ASP A 286 -21.96 6.11 -4.33
N SER A 287 -20.63 6.01 -4.39
CA SER A 287 -19.80 5.19 -3.50
C SER A 287 -19.33 5.91 -2.24
N VAL A 288 -19.28 7.26 -2.24
CA VAL A 288 -18.83 8.00 -1.06
C VAL A 288 -19.85 7.95 0.06
N CYS A 289 -19.39 7.78 1.29
CA CYS A 289 -20.24 7.67 2.51
C CYS A 289 -19.95 8.76 3.54
N LEU A 290 -18.90 9.57 3.38
CA LEU A 290 -18.56 10.64 4.31
C LEU A 290 -19.66 11.71 4.34
N GLY A 291 -20.14 12.04 5.55
CA GLY A 291 -21.18 13.06 5.75
C GLY A 291 -22.60 12.60 5.41
N LYS A 292 -22.84 11.31 5.20
CA LYS A 292 -24.19 10.71 5.01
C LYS A 292 -24.78 10.22 6.32
#